data_2c904fcc9f249f9bb184afd084955acd
#
_entry.id   2c904fcc9f249f9bb184afd084955acd
#
_cell.length_a   1.000
_cell.length_b   1.000
_cell.length_c   1.000
_cell.angle_alpha   90.00
_cell.angle_beta   90.00
_cell.angle_gamma   90.00
#
_symmetry.space_group_name_H-M   'P 1'
#
loop_
_entity.id
_entity.type
_entity.pdbx_description
1 polymer ?
#
loop_
_entity_poly.entity_id
_entity_poly.type
_entity_poly.pdbx_seq_one_letter_code
_entity_poly.pdbx_strand_id
1 'polypeptide(L)'
;MEKLLNTPMPSFDKETPGSPFWTKLAFFLCRRTAANQFRTIEYSGMENIPTDRGSLCAAWHTNGLIDPLGIMLAHPKEFVMGGRHDLVTRPILSFWTRRLAVQPVVRKAELLRGGCSEEEATNLNGRSLLTLATGIASGFGCVLFPEGTSHDLSHMMRFRTGPMRTVLAAAAIAKGSGRKCPVMQPVGLHFRVRHHYRTDMWVEFGEPHYLPEDDIPQDLIEAVQKREWVEPPGDLVRSLRDLSLIHI
;
A
#
# COMPACT_ATOMS: atom_id res chain seq x y z
N MET A 1 -7.76 -20.25 6.01
CA MET A 1 -6.52 -20.22 5.21
C MET A 1 -6.83 -20.40 3.72
N GLU A 2 -7.52 -21.46 3.27
CA GLU A 2 -7.82 -21.72 1.86
C GLU A 2 -8.40 -20.52 1.08
N LYS A 3 -9.38 -19.80 1.66
CA LYS A 3 -9.95 -18.58 1.04
C LYS A 3 -8.93 -17.46 0.83
N LEU A 4 -7.91 -17.38 1.65
CA LEU A 4 -6.84 -16.38 1.55
C LEU A 4 -5.84 -16.76 0.45
N LEU A 5 -5.48 -18.03 0.37
CA LEU A 5 -4.59 -18.55 -0.67
C LEU A 5 -5.20 -18.47 -2.07
N ASN A 6 -6.54 -18.59 -2.15
CA ASN A 6 -7.31 -18.48 -3.39
C ASN A 6 -7.76 -17.04 -3.71
N THR A 7 -7.09 -16.02 -3.14
CA THR A 7 -7.34 -14.62 -3.51
C THR A 7 -6.90 -14.38 -4.96
N PRO A 8 -7.73 -13.75 -5.80
CA PRO A 8 -7.39 -13.46 -7.18
C PRO A 8 -6.11 -12.62 -7.27
N MET A 9 -5.22 -13.01 -8.18
CA MET A 9 -4.01 -12.25 -8.47
C MET A 9 -4.37 -11.02 -9.30
N PRO A 10 -3.77 -9.85 -9.02
CA PRO A 10 -3.93 -8.68 -9.86
C PRO A 10 -3.27 -8.88 -11.23
N SER A 11 -3.81 -8.22 -12.25
CA SER A 11 -3.21 -8.15 -13.58
C SER A 11 -2.44 -6.85 -13.71
N PHE A 12 -1.18 -6.93 -14.10
CA PHE A 12 -0.32 -5.76 -14.27
C PHE A 12 -0.14 -5.35 -15.74
N ASP A 13 -0.76 -6.11 -16.67
CA ASP A 13 -0.76 -5.82 -18.11
C ASP A 13 -1.98 -4.98 -18.52
N LYS A 14 -2.85 -4.64 -17.58
CA LYS A 14 -4.09 -3.87 -17.77
C LYS A 14 -3.99 -2.52 -17.08
N GLU A 15 -4.90 -1.60 -17.47
CA GLU A 15 -5.01 -0.29 -16.82
C GLU A 15 -5.31 -0.38 -15.32
N THR A 16 -6.07 -1.40 -14.91
CA THR A 16 -6.41 -1.64 -13.50
C THR A 16 -5.96 -3.03 -13.05
N PRO A 17 -5.41 -3.18 -11.84
CA PRO A 17 -4.99 -4.49 -11.31
C PRO A 17 -6.15 -5.48 -11.15
N GLY A 18 -7.33 -4.99 -10.79
CA GLY A 18 -8.55 -5.78 -10.66
C GLY A 18 -9.43 -5.76 -11.90
N SER A 19 -10.72 -6.05 -11.72
CA SER A 19 -11.72 -5.92 -12.78
C SER A 19 -12.00 -4.46 -13.12
N PRO A 20 -11.81 -4.00 -14.37
CA PRO A 20 -12.00 -2.58 -14.74
C PRO A 20 -13.40 -2.05 -14.39
N PHE A 21 -14.45 -2.83 -14.69
CA PHE A 21 -15.82 -2.45 -14.37
C PHE A 21 -16.04 -2.26 -12.87
N TRP A 22 -15.63 -3.24 -12.06
CA TRP A 22 -15.83 -3.21 -10.63
C TRP A 22 -14.94 -2.16 -9.94
N THR A 23 -13.75 -1.92 -10.47
CA THR A 23 -12.86 -0.85 -9.99
C THR A 23 -13.51 0.52 -10.22
N LYS A 24 -13.99 0.80 -11.45
CA LYS A 24 -14.69 2.06 -11.74
C LYS A 24 -15.93 2.26 -10.87
N LEU A 25 -16.73 1.22 -10.68
CA LEU A 25 -17.92 1.27 -9.82
C LEU A 25 -17.54 1.51 -8.36
N ALA A 26 -16.52 0.81 -7.83
CA ALA A 26 -16.04 1.00 -6.47
C ALA A 26 -15.57 2.44 -6.25
N PHE A 27 -14.74 2.98 -7.13
CA PHE A 27 -14.25 4.36 -7.04
C PHE A 27 -15.37 5.40 -7.19
N PHE A 28 -16.36 5.15 -8.04
CA PHE A 28 -17.57 5.99 -8.11
C PHE A 28 -18.30 6.04 -6.77
N LEU A 29 -18.57 4.88 -6.17
CA LEU A 29 -19.23 4.79 -4.86
C LEU A 29 -18.38 5.43 -3.75
N CYS A 30 -17.07 5.21 -3.78
CA CYS A 30 -16.13 5.82 -2.84
C CYS A 30 -16.12 7.35 -2.94
N ARG A 31 -16.12 7.91 -4.16
CA ARG A 31 -16.22 9.38 -4.36
C ARG A 31 -17.53 9.94 -3.82
N ARG A 32 -18.65 9.22 -4.03
CA ARG A 32 -19.96 9.62 -3.47
C ARG A 32 -19.98 9.57 -1.96
N THR A 33 -19.40 8.52 -1.37
CA THR A 33 -19.27 8.37 0.08
C THR A 33 -18.38 9.47 0.66
N ALA A 34 -17.23 9.76 0.04
CA ALA A 34 -16.32 10.82 0.46
C ALA A 34 -17.01 12.20 0.39
N ALA A 35 -17.71 12.51 -0.70
CA ALA A 35 -18.47 13.78 -0.86
C ALA A 35 -19.63 13.92 0.15
N ASN A 36 -20.17 12.82 0.66
CA ASN A 36 -21.14 12.83 1.74
C ASN A 36 -20.48 12.99 3.12
N GLN A 37 -19.36 12.28 3.32
CA GLN A 37 -18.64 12.26 4.61
C GLN A 37 -17.94 13.57 4.91
N PHE A 38 -17.33 14.20 3.89
CA PHE A 38 -16.56 15.43 4.04
C PHE A 38 -17.31 16.64 3.47
N ARG A 39 -17.12 17.79 4.09
CA ARG A 39 -17.60 19.07 3.58
C ARG A 39 -16.69 19.56 2.45
N THR A 40 -15.40 19.53 2.68
CA THR A 40 -14.36 19.82 1.70
C THR A 40 -13.30 18.72 1.71
N ILE A 41 -12.75 18.43 0.54
CA ILE A 41 -11.55 17.61 0.38
C ILE A 41 -10.59 18.41 -0.49
N GLU A 42 -9.45 18.77 0.08
CA GLU A 42 -8.42 19.54 -0.61
C GLU A 42 -7.18 18.67 -0.83
N TYR A 43 -6.47 18.95 -1.92
CA TYR A 43 -5.27 18.23 -2.30
C TYR A 43 -4.14 19.23 -2.58
N SER A 44 -2.92 18.91 -2.13
CA SER A 44 -1.71 19.68 -2.44
C SER A 44 -0.54 18.76 -2.75
N GLY A 45 0.52 19.31 -3.36
CA GLY A 45 1.70 18.54 -3.72
C GLY A 45 1.46 17.51 -4.82
N MET A 46 0.41 17.67 -5.62
CA MET A 46 0.09 16.75 -6.72
C MET A 46 1.21 16.70 -7.78
N GLU A 47 1.95 17.79 -7.93
CA GLU A 47 3.13 17.92 -8.78
C GLU A 47 4.30 17.03 -8.33
N ASN A 48 4.33 16.65 -7.07
CA ASN A 48 5.34 15.77 -6.48
C ASN A 48 5.13 14.29 -6.83
N ILE A 49 3.99 13.93 -7.43
CA ILE A 49 3.69 12.54 -7.76
C ILE A 49 4.32 12.17 -9.11
N PRO A 50 5.33 11.27 -9.15
CA PRO A 50 5.94 10.86 -10.41
C PRO A 50 4.95 10.13 -11.31
N THR A 51 4.85 10.54 -12.56
CA THR A 51 3.93 9.91 -13.53
C THR A 51 4.57 8.76 -14.31
N ASP A 52 5.90 8.67 -14.32
CA ASP A 52 6.70 7.76 -15.15
C ASP A 52 7.13 6.45 -14.45
N ARG A 53 6.79 6.30 -13.18
CA ARG A 53 7.17 5.14 -12.33
C ARG A 53 6.15 4.88 -11.25
N GLY A 54 6.14 3.70 -10.64
CA GLY A 54 5.25 3.38 -9.53
C GLY A 54 5.62 4.13 -8.25
N SER A 55 4.68 4.20 -7.32
CA SER A 55 4.86 4.87 -6.04
C SER A 55 4.26 4.08 -4.88
N LEU A 56 5.00 4.00 -3.78
CA LEU A 56 4.48 3.53 -2.50
C LEU A 56 4.15 4.74 -1.62
N CYS A 57 2.87 5.04 -1.47
CA CYS A 57 2.39 6.08 -0.56
C CYS A 57 2.49 5.58 0.89
N ALA A 58 3.18 6.33 1.74
CA ALA A 58 3.31 6.09 3.17
C ALA A 58 2.70 7.25 3.94
N ALA A 59 1.80 6.96 4.88
CA ALA A 59 1.06 7.96 5.63
C ALA A 59 0.83 7.52 7.08
N TRP A 60 0.53 8.47 7.94
CA TRP A 60 0.01 8.22 9.28
C TRP A 60 -1.41 7.62 9.22
N HIS A 61 -1.68 6.56 9.99
CA HIS A 61 -2.92 5.80 9.90
C HIS A 61 -3.86 6.09 11.06
N THR A 62 -4.77 7.03 10.86
CA THR A 62 -5.71 7.48 11.89
C THR A 62 -7.14 7.00 11.70
N ASN A 63 -7.56 6.74 10.46
CA ASN A 63 -8.93 6.37 10.11
C ASN A 63 -8.97 5.18 9.14
N GLY A 64 -9.00 3.99 9.65
CA GLY A 64 -9.17 2.70 8.98
C GLY A 64 -9.30 2.71 7.44
N LEU A 65 -10.52 2.76 6.91
CA LEU A 65 -10.78 2.76 5.46
C LEU A 65 -10.72 4.15 4.81
N ILE A 66 -10.85 5.22 5.59
CA ILE A 66 -10.92 6.60 5.06
C ILE A 66 -9.55 7.06 4.59
N ASP A 67 -8.49 6.78 5.34
CA ASP A 67 -7.14 7.21 5.01
C ASP A 67 -6.65 6.68 3.65
N PRO A 68 -6.67 5.35 3.39
CA PRO A 68 -6.28 4.85 2.07
C PRO A 68 -7.18 5.38 0.96
N LEU A 69 -8.49 5.54 1.25
CA LEU A 69 -9.44 6.05 0.27
C LEU A 69 -9.12 7.49 -0.13
N GLY A 70 -8.82 8.37 0.83
CA GLY A 70 -8.45 9.76 0.56
C GLY A 70 -7.23 9.86 -0.36
N ILE A 71 -6.20 9.06 -0.10
CA ILE A 71 -4.98 9.00 -0.93
C ILE A 71 -5.32 8.49 -2.34
N MET A 72 -6.04 7.36 -2.42
CA MET A 72 -6.35 6.72 -3.70
C MET A 72 -7.28 7.57 -4.59
N LEU A 73 -8.19 8.37 -4.01
CA LEU A 73 -9.09 9.25 -4.78
C LEU A 73 -8.37 10.48 -5.35
N ALA A 74 -7.29 10.92 -4.70
CA ALA A 74 -6.46 12.03 -5.13
C ALA A 74 -5.41 11.63 -6.18
N HIS A 75 -4.84 10.44 -6.03
CA HIS A 75 -3.69 10.00 -6.82
C HIS A 75 -4.07 9.73 -8.28
N PRO A 76 -3.24 10.17 -9.26
CA PRO A 76 -3.54 10.03 -10.69
C PRO A 76 -3.43 8.59 -11.21
N LYS A 77 -2.78 7.70 -10.48
CA LYS A 77 -2.56 6.31 -10.89
C LYS A 77 -3.53 5.35 -10.22
N GLU A 78 -3.80 4.23 -10.90
CA GLU A 78 -4.49 3.09 -10.31
C GLU A 78 -3.61 2.40 -9.25
N PHE A 79 -4.25 1.72 -8.30
CA PHE A 79 -3.59 1.13 -7.13
C PHE A 79 -3.62 -0.39 -7.13
N VAL A 80 -2.47 -0.99 -6.81
CA VAL A 80 -2.44 -2.34 -6.27
C VAL A 80 -2.70 -2.27 -4.76
N MET A 81 -3.67 -3.03 -4.26
CA MET A 81 -4.18 -2.88 -2.91
C MET A 81 -3.80 -4.03 -2.00
N GLY A 82 -3.22 -3.70 -0.84
CA GLY A 82 -3.10 -4.60 0.29
C GLY A 82 -4.20 -4.33 1.33
N GLY A 83 -4.74 -5.36 1.94
CA GLY A 83 -5.77 -5.21 2.95
C GLY A 83 -5.69 -6.26 4.05
N ARG A 84 -6.31 -5.98 5.19
CA ARG A 84 -6.40 -6.96 6.28
C ARG A 84 -7.07 -8.25 5.78
N HIS A 85 -6.57 -9.39 6.21
CA HIS A 85 -7.06 -10.70 5.79
C HIS A 85 -8.57 -10.89 6.07
N ASP A 86 -9.10 -10.30 7.16
CA ASP A 86 -10.51 -10.40 7.51
C ASP A 86 -11.44 -9.68 6.51
N LEU A 87 -10.96 -8.63 5.82
CA LEU A 87 -11.71 -7.98 4.76
C LEU A 87 -11.93 -8.92 3.56
N VAL A 88 -10.97 -9.79 3.29
CA VAL A 88 -11.04 -10.76 2.18
C VAL A 88 -11.94 -11.96 2.52
N THR A 89 -12.20 -12.21 3.80
CA THR A 89 -12.99 -13.37 4.25
C THR A 89 -14.44 -13.05 4.59
N ARG A 90 -14.78 -11.79 4.91
CA ARG A 90 -16.16 -11.37 5.23
C ARG A 90 -17.05 -11.35 3.99
N PRO A 91 -18.30 -11.87 4.03
CA PRO A 91 -19.12 -12.10 2.84
C PRO A 91 -19.26 -10.90 1.91
N ILE A 92 -19.69 -9.75 2.41
CA ILE A 92 -19.90 -8.54 1.60
C ILE A 92 -18.58 -7.93 1.15
N LEU A 93 -17.59 -7.82 2.05
CA LEU A 93 -16.28 -7.25 1.74
C LEU A 93 -15.48 -8.16 0.81
N SER A 94 -15.59 -9.49 0.98
CA SER A 94 -14.98 -10.47 0.09
C SER A 94 -15.45 -10.33 -1.37
N PHE A 95 -16.70 -9.97 -1.59
CA PHE A 95 -17.21 -9.69 -2.95
C PHE A 95 -16.39 -8.57 -3.63
N TRP A 96 -16.15 -7.46 -2.94
CA TRP A 96 -15.39 -6.32 -3.45
C TRP A 96 -13.90 -6.61 -3.52
N THR A 97 -13.30 -7.10 -2.42
CA THR A 97 -11.85 -7.35 -2.35
C THR A 97 -11.37 -8.32 -3.42
N ARG A 98 -12.16 -9.36 -3.73
CA ARG A 98 -11.82 -10.31 -4.80
C ARG A 98 -11.88 -9.68 -6.19
N ARG A 99 -12.84 -8.79 -6.45
CA ARG A 99 -12.99 -8.09 -7.75
C ARG A 99 -11.94 -7.00 -7.97
N LEU A 100 -11.51 -6.38 -6.87
CA LEU A 100 -10.45 -5.38 -6.87
C LEU A 100 -9.06 -6.01 -6.74
N ALA A 101 -8.96 -7.34 -6.67
CA ALA A 101 -7.72 -8.10 -6.49
C ALA A 101 -6.90 -7.67 -5.24
N VAL A 102 -7.59 -7.28 -4.16
CA VAL A 102 -6.95 -6.88 -2.90
C VAL A 102 -6.19 -8.05 -2.30
N GLN A 103 -4.89 -7.86 -2.00
CA GLN A 103 -4.03 -8.90 -1.45
C GLN A 103 -4.14 -8.94 0.08
N PRO A 104 -4.34 -10.12 0.68
CA PRO A 104 -4.50 -10.25 2.12
C PRO A 104 -3.17 -10.08 2.86
N VAL A 105 -3.17 -9.27 3.92
CA VAL A 105 -2.04 -9.12 4.83
C VAL A 105 -2.48 -9.55 6.23
N VAL A 106 -1.76 -10.50 6.82
CA VAL A 106 -1.99 -11.00 8.19
C VAL A 106 -1.14 -10.21 9.16
N ARG A 107 -1.74 -9.68 10.20
CA ARG A 107 -1.05 -8.92 11.25
C ARG A 107 -0.59 -9.84 12.38
N LYS A 108 0.54 -9.51 13.02
CA LYS A 108 1.06 -10.27 14.15
C LYS A 108 0.04 -10.40 15.30
N ALA A 109 -0.77 -9.38 15.56
CA ALA A 109 -1.81 -9.41 16.58
C ALA A 109 -2.93 -10.43 16.29
N GLU A 110 -3.10 -10.83 15.04
CA GLU A 110 -4.10 -11.81 14.60
C GLU A 110 -3.58 -13.23 14.72
N LEU A 111 -2.26 -13.42 14.56
CA LEU A 111 -1.59 -14.69 14.90
C LEU A 111 -1.79 -15.06 16.36
N LEU A 112 -1.64 -14.11 17.27
CA LEU A 112 -1.82 -14.32 18.71
C LEU A 112 -3.26 -14.72 19.08
N ARG A 113 -4.23 -14.53 18.20
CA ARG A 113 -5.63 -14.96 18.35
C ARG A 113 -5.92 -16.35 17.76
N GLY A 114 -4.88 -17.08 17.32
CA GLY A 114 -5.02 -18.46 16.87
C GLY A 114 -5.60 -18.63 15.45
N GLY A 115 -5.50 -17.60 14.58
CA GLY A 115 -6.10 -17.65 13.23
C GLY A 115 -5.31 -18.44 12.19
N CYS A 116 -3.98 -18.59 12.37
CA CYS A 116 -3.08 -19.38 11.51
C CYS A 116 -1.73 -19.58 12.21
N SER A 117 -0.90 -20.49 11.70
CA SER A 117 0.47 -20.65 12.18
C SER A 117 1.35 -19.47 11.76
N GLU A 118 2.48 -19.28 12.46
CA GLU A 118 3.44 -18.22 12.12
C GLU A 118 4.06 -18.45 10.74
N GLU A 119 4.31 -19.68 10.36
CA GLU A 119 4.83 -20.07 9.06
C GLU A 119 3.82 -19.76 7.94
N GLU A 120 2.56 -20.16 8.11
CA GLU A 120 1.48 -19.85 7.14
C GLU A 120 1.30 -18.35 6.94
N ALA A 121 1.37 -17.55 8.02
CA ALA A 121 1.25 -16.11 7.92
C ALA A 121 2.47 -15.48 7.23
N THR A 122 3.67 -15.98 7.51
CA THR A 122 4.90 -15.52 6.86
C THR A 122 4.87 -15.79 5.36
N ASN A 123 4.47 -17.00 4.95
CA ASN A 123 4.34 -17.37 3.54
C ASN A 123 3.27 -16.55 2.83
N LEU A 124 2.09 -16.36 3.45
CA LEU A 124 1.02 -15.55 2.88
C LEU A 124 1.45 -14.09 2.75
N ASN A 125 2.08 -13.52 3.77
CA ASN A 125 2.58 -12.15 3.75
C ASN A 125 3.67 -11.97 2.70
N GLY A 126 4.63 -12.89 2.60
CA GLY A 126 5.67 -12.86 1.57
C GLY A 126 5.07 -12.82 0.15
N ARG A 127 4.10 -13.71 -0.13
CA ARG A 127 3.34 -13.71 -1.40
C ARG A 127 2.62 -12.38 -1.65
N SER A 128 1.92 -11.86 -0.64
CA SER A 128 1.17 -10.62 -0.78
C SER A 128 2.09 -9.42 -0.99
N LEU A 129 3.17 -9.30 -0.22
CA LEU A 129 4.15 -8.22 -0.37
C LEU A 129 4.86 -8.27 -1.72
N LEU A 130 5.22 -9.47 -2.20
CA LEU A 130 5.80 -9.64 -3.54
C LEU A 130 4.83 -9.23 -4.64
N THR A 131 3.55 -9.56 -4.49
CA THR A 131 2.50 -9.16 -5.43
C THR A 131 2.33 -7.64 -5.45
N LEU A 132 2.30 -6.98 -4.28
CA LEU A 132 2.26 -5.51 -4.18
C LEU A 132 3.51 -4.89 -4.82
N ALA A 133 4.69 -5.43 -4.52
CA ALA A 133 5.95 -4.98 -5.08
C ALA A 133 5.97 -5.09 -6.62
N THR A 134 5.43 -6.18 -7.18
CA THR A 134 5.31 -6.36 -8.63
C THR A 134 4.40 -5.30 -9.26
N GLY A 135 3.27 -4.98 -8.61
CA GLY A 135 2.38 -3.91 -9.07
C GLY A 135 3.06 -2.54 -9.05
N ILE A 136 3.74 -2.20 -7.97
CA ILE A 136 4.50 -0.95 -7.86
C ILE A 136 5.60 -0.89 -8.95
N ALA A 137 6.37 -1.97 -9.15
CA ALA A 137 7.38 -2.04 -10.21
C ALA A 137 6.79 -1.92 -11.62
N SER A 138 5.50 -2.26 -11.78
CA SER A 138 4.75 -2.13 -13.04
C SER A 138 4.16 -0.74 -13.27
N GLY A 139 4.39 0.21 -12.35
CA GLY A 139 3.96 1.60 -12.49
C GLY A 139 2.71 1.97 -11.71
N PHE A 140 2.08 1.03 -11.00
CA PHE A 140 0.90 1.31 -10.15
C PHE A 140 1.27 2.04 -8.87
N GLY A 141 0.27 2.71 -8.26
CA GLY A 141 0.35 3.17 -6.89
C GLY A 141 0.11 2.03 -5.90
N CYS A 142 0.61 2.20 -4.69
CA CYS A 142 0.28 1.36 -3.55
C CYS A 142 0.21 2.24 -2.30
N VAL A 143 -0.65 1.93 -1.35
CA VAL A 143 -0.65 2.60 -0.05
C VAL A 143 -0.43 1.57 1.05
N LEU A 144 0.59 1.82 1.87
CA LEU A 144 0.87 1.04 3.07
C LEU A 144 1.18 1.99 4.23
N PHE A 145 0.59 1.69 5.37
CA PHE A 145 0.77 2.49 6.58
C PHE A 145 1.89 1.87 7.43
N PRO A 146 2.98 2.61 7.68
CA PRO A 146 4.14 2.08 8.41
C PRO A 146 3.83 1.62 9.84
N GLU A 147 2.81 2.18 10.47
CA GLU A 147 2.39 1.80 11.83
C GLU A 147 1.73 0.42 11.89
N GLY A 148 1.22 -0.07 10.76
CA GLY A 148 0.59 -1.39 10.63
C GLY A 148 -0.78 -1.53 11.31
N THR A 149 -1.29 -0.48 11.92
CA THR A 149 -2.63 -0.41 12.52
C THR A 149 -3.14 1.01 12.53
N SER A 150 -4.46 1.20 12.41
CA SER A 150 -5.07 2.50 12.64
C SER A 150 -5.27 2.75 14.14
N HIS A 151 -5.08 3.97 14.58
CA HIS A 151 -5.24 4.40 15.98
C HIS A 151 -5.62 5.87 16.07
N ASP A 152 -6.02 6.30 17.26
CA ASP A 152 -6.44 7.68 17.57
C ASP A 152 -5.49 8.42 18.52
N LEU A 153 -4.28 7.90 18.70
CA LEU A 153 -3.23 8.56 19.48
C LEU A 153 -2.84 9.89 18.83
N SER A 154 -2.39 10.83 19.63
CA SER A 154 -1.91 12.14 19.18
C SER A 154 -0.44 12.11 18.66
N HIS A 155 0.19 10.97 18.66
CA HIS A 155 1.55 10.74 18.22
C HIS A 155 1.65 9.48 17.35
N MET A 156 2.65 9.42 16.49
CA MET A 156 2.93 8.26 15.66
C MET A 156 3.39 7.07 16.48
N MET A 157 2.93 5.89 16.10
CA MET A 157 3.44 4.63 16.65
C MET A 157 4.77 4.25 15.99
N ARG A 158 5.44 3.27 16.60
CA ARG A 158 6.68 2.72 16.02
C ARG A 158 6.42 2.17 14.61
N PHE A 159 7.20 2.63 13.65
CA PHE A 159 7.13 2.17 12.28
C PHE A 159 7.55 0.72 12.11
N ARG A 160 6.71 -0.02 11.43
CA ARG A 160 6.95 -1.37 10.94
C ARG A 160 7.70 -1.30 9.60
N THR A 161 8.54 -2.27 9.33
CA THR A 161 9.40 -2.29 8.14
C THR A 161 8.74 -2.84 6.87
N GLY A 162 7.48 -3.27 6.95
CA GLY A 162 6.74 -3.83 5.81
C GLY A 162 6.74 -2.95 4.56
N PRO A 163 6.36 -1.67 4.64
CA PRO A 163 6.37 -0.76 3.50
C PRO A 163 7.77 -0.61 2.87
N MET A 164 8.82 -0.45 3.69
CA MET A 164 10.20 -0.31 3.23
C MET A 164 10.68 -1.56 2.49
N ARG A 165 10.39 -2.75 3.03
CA ARG A 165 10.67 -4.03 2.38
C ARG A 165 9.95 -4.16 1.06
N THR A 166 8.69 -3.73 0.99
CA THR A 166 7.88 -3.81 -0.24
C THR A 166 8.44 -2.90 -1.32
N VAL A 167 8.82 -1.67 -1.01
CA VAL A 167 9.35 -0.73 -2.01
C VAL A 167 10.76 -1.13 -2.47
N LEU A 168 11.59 -1.70 -1.61
CA LEU A 168 12.90 -2.26 -1.99
C LEU A 168 12.75 -3.47 -2.91
N ALA A 169 11.82 -4.39 -2.61
CA ALA A 169 11.50 -5.50 -3.50
C ALA A 169 10.95 -4.99 -4.85
N ALA A 170 10.12 -3.95 -4.84
CA ALA A 170 9.62 -3.33 -6.07
C ALA A 170 10.75 -2.69 -6.90
N ALA A 171 11.72 -2.06 -6.25
CA ALA A 171 12.90 -1.50 -6.92
C ALA A 171 13.77 -2.61 -7.54
N ALA A 172 13.97 -3.73 -6.83
CA ALA A 172 14.69 -4.89 -7.37
C ALA A 172 13.98 -5.50 -8.60
N ILE A 173 12.64 -5.63 -8.55
CA ILE A 173 11.84 -6.10 -9.69
C ILE A 173 11.96 -5.13 -10.88
N ALA A 174 11.84 -3.83 -10.63
CA ALA A 174 11.93 -2.80 -11.67
C ALA A 174 13.32 -2.84 -12.34
N LYS A 175 14.38 -2.83 -11.54
CA LYS A 175 15.76 -2.91 -12.03
C LYS A 175 16.01 -4.18 -12.84
N GLY A 176 15.59 -5.33 -12.34
CA GLY A 176 15.72 -6.62 -13.05
C GLY A 176 14.90 -6.71 -14.34
N SER A 177 13.90 -5.82 -14.51
CA SER A 177 13.04 -5.73 -15.71
C SER A 177 13.40 -4.54 -16.62
N GLY A 178 14.48 -3.81 -16.34
CA GLY A 178 14.89 -2.62 -17.09
C GLY A 178 13.91 -1.44 -16.98
N ARG A 179 13.11 -1.39 -15.91
CA ARG A 179 12.16 -0.31 -15.62
C ARG A 179 12.75 0.67 -14.61
N LYS A 180 12.24 1.90 -14.60
CA LYS A 180 12.60 2.91 -13.60
C LYS A 180 12.21 2.43 -12.21
N CYS A 181 13.11 2.59 -11.23
CA CYS A 181 12.83 2.26 -9.85
C CYS A 181 11.68 3.11 -9.30
N PRO A 182 10.76 2.52 -8.52
CA PRO A 182 9.66 3.24 -7.90
C PRO A 182 10.16 4.21 -6.84
N VAL A 183 9.28 5.06 -6.37
CA VAL A 183 9.54 5.99 -5.28
C VAL A 183 8.75 5.63 -4.02
N MET A 184 9.24 6.09 -2.89
CA MET A 184 8.47 6.17 -1.67
C MET A 184 7.92 7.58 -1.53
N GLN A 185 6.59 7.72 -1.48
CA GLN A 185 5.86 8.98 -1.46
C GLN A 185 5.29 9.23 -0.06
N PRO A 186 5.82 10.20 0.71
CA PRO A 186 5.20 10.61 1.96
C PRO A 186 3.85 11.28 1.68
N VAL A 187 2.84 10.98 2.51
CA VAL A 187 1.52 11.60 2.39
C VAL A 187 1.02 12.05 3.75
N GLY A 188 0.73 13.33 3.88
CA GLY A 188 0.06 13.93 5.03
C GLY A 188 -1.47 13.80 4.90
N LEU A 189 -2.12 13.38 5.97
CA LEU A 189 -3.57 13.31 6.07
C LEU A 189 -4.03 14.19 7.22
N HIS A 190 -4.73 15.27 6.89
CA HIS A 190 -5.16 16.27 7.85
C HIS A 190 -6.69 16.33 7.90
N PHE A 191 -7.23 16.30 9.11
CA PHE A 191 -8.67 16.42 9.36
C PHE A 191 -8.91 17.55 10.35
N ARG A 192 -9.84 18.46 10.04
CA ARG A 192 -10.18 19.52 10.98
C ARG A 192 -10.68 18.97 12.31
N VAL A 193 -11.60 17.99 12.25
CA VAL A 193 -12.03 17.19 13.40
C VAL A 193 -12.27 15.77 12.90
N ARG A 194 -11.32 14.89 13.12
CA ARG A 194 -11.22 13.55 12.51
C ARG A 194 -12.49 12.69 12.60
N HIS A 195 -13.19 12.74 13.73
CA HIS A 195 -14.35 11.88 14.00
C HIS A 195 -15.71 12.55 13.70
N HIS A 196 -15.71 13.79 13.21
CA HIS A 196 -16.95 14.46 12.88
C HIS A 196 -17.42 14.14 11.46
N TYR A 197 -18.73 13.96 11.31
CA TYR A 197 -19.39 13.96 10.01
C TYR A 197 -19.35 15.37 9.40
N ARG A 198 -19.14 15.46 8.10
CA ARG A 198 -19.00 16.73 7.38
C ARG A 198 -17.83 17.60 7.87
N THR A 199 -16.74 16.93 8.29
CA THR A 199 -15.48 17.61 8.55
C THR A 199 -14.74 17.94 7.25
N ASP A 200 -13.68 18.75 7.35
CA ASP A 200 -12.78 19.04 6.24
C ASP A 200 -11.61 18.06 6.27
N MET A 201 -11.17 17.62 5.08
CA MET A 201 -10.03 16.76 4.87
C MET A 201 -9.05 17.43 3.90
N TRP A 202 -7.77 17.36 4.19
CA TRP A 202 -6.70 17.77 3.30
C TRP A 202 -5.68 16.63 3.16
N VAL A 203 -5.33 16.31 1.92
CA VAL A 203 -4.33 15.29 1.56
C VAL A 203 -3.15 16.01 0.91
N GLU A 204 -1.99 15.85 1.50
CA GLU A 204 -0.76 16.51 1.07
C GLU A 204 0.25 15.46 0.61
N PHE A 205 0.71 15.56 -0.65
CA PHE A 205 1.78 14.72 -1.17
C PHE A 205 3.12 15.44 -1.01
N GLY A 206 3.98 14.92 -0.12
CA GLY A 206 5.33 15.42 0.10
C GLY A 206 6.26 15.11 -1.08
N GLU A 207 7.52 15.53 -0.99
CA GLU A 207 8.52 15.19 -2.01
C GLU A 207 8.79 13.69 -2.04
N PRO A 208 8.87 13.08 -3.24
CA PRO A 208 9.11 11.65 -3.37
C PRO A 208 10.58 11.30 -3.04
N HIS A 209 10.77 10.22 -2.30
CA HIS A 209 12.09 9.66 -2.07
C HIS A 209 12.44 8.68 -3.18
N TYR A 210 13.41 9.04 -4.00
CA TYR A 210 13.96 8.19 -5.04
C TYR A 210 14.91 7.17 -4.41
N LEU A 211 14.69 5.91 -4.71
CA LEU A 211 15.55 4.84 -4.22
C LEU A 211 16.87 4.85 -5.01
N PRO A 212 18.01 4.71 -4.33
CA PRO A 212 19.30 4.62 -5.01
C PRO A 212 19.39 3.30 -5.79
N GLU A 213 19.38 3.41 -7.12
CA GLU A 213 19.36 2.25 -8.01
C GLU A 213 20.61 1.38 -7.86
N ASP A 214 21.77 2.00 -7.58
CA ASP A 214 23.05 1.32 -7.45
C ASP A 214 23.17 0.50 -6.17
N ASP A 215 22.43 0.84 -5.14
CA ASP A 215 22.50 0.17 -3.83
C ASP A 215 21.57 -1.06 -3.73
N ILE A 216 20.85 -1.41 -4.80
CA ILE A 216 19.97 -2.58 -4.80
C ILE A 216 20.80 -3.84 -5.03
N PRO A 217 20.85 -4.76 -4.04
CA PRO A 217 21.69 -5.94 -4.09
C PRO A 217 21.28 -6.89 -5.23
N GLN A 218 22.28 -7.52 -5.85
CA GLN A 218 22.07 -8.42 -6.98
C GLN A 218 21.32 -9.70 -6.59
N ASP A 219 21.58 -10.22 -5.39
CA ASP A 219 20.89 -11.39 -4.84
C ASP A 219 19.40 -11.15 -4.64
N LEU A 220 19.02 -9.94 -4.22
CA LEU A 220 17.61 -9.52 -4.12
C LEU A 220 16.95 -9.48 -5.52
N ILE A 221 17.65 -8.96 -6.53
CA ILE A 221 17.16 -8.92 -7.92
C ILE A 221 16.92 -10.35 -8.44
N GLU A 222 17.87 -11.26 -8.23
CA GLU A 222 17.76 -12.65 -8.68
C GLU A 222 16.62 -13.40 -7.99
N ALA A 223 16.43 -13.20 -6.69
CA ALA A 223 15.35 -13.83 -5.94
C ALA A 223 13.97 -13.38 -6.42
N VAL A 224 13.75 -12.07 -6.57
CA VAL A 224 12.44 -11.55 -7.03
C VAL A 224 12.15 -11.93 -8.48
N GLN A 225 13.15 -12.11 -9.32
CA GLN A 225 13.00 -12.65 -10.69
C GLN A 225 12.49 -14.11 -10.67
N LYS A 226 12.91 -14.90 -9.70
CA LYS A 226 12.39 -16.26 -9.45
C LYS A 226 11.03 -16.28 -8.76
N ARG A 227 10.44 -15.10 -8.49
CA ARG A 227 9.19 -14.91 -7.71
C ARG A 227 9.29 -15.44 -6.27
N GLU A 228 10.46 -15.39 -5.70
CA GLU A 228 10.72 -15.72 -4.31
C GLU A 228 10.76 -14.45 -3.47
N TRP A 229 10.11 -14.50 -2.30
CA TRP A 229 10.22 -13.42 -1.32
C TRP A 229 11.51 -13.61 -0.53
N VAL A 230 12.41 -12.65 -0.65
CA VAL A 230 13.62 -12.54 0.16
C VAL A 230 13.58 -11.25 0.93
N GLU A 231 14.02 -11.30 2.18
CA GLU A 231 14.09 -10.12 3.04
C GLU A 231 15.19 -9.17 2.53
N PRO A 232 14.86 -7.92 2.18
CA PRO A 232 15.87 -6.93 1.80
C PRO A 232 16.86 -6.66 2.96
N PRO A 233 18.10 -6.24 2.66
CA PRO A 233 19.10 -5.92 3.65
C PRO A 233 18.60 -4.98 4.75
N GLY A 234 18.87 -5.34 5.99
CA GLY A 234 18.31 -4.64 7.15
C GLY A 234 18.83 -3.21 7.35
N ASP A 235 19.99 -2.88 6.82
CA ASP A 235 20.56 -1.52 6.78
C ASP A 235 19.80 -0.62 5.81
N LEU A 236 19.53 -1.06 4.59
CA LEU A 236 18.70 -0.34 3.61
C LEU A 236 17.27 -0.13 4.15
N VAL A 237 16.69 -1.16 4.76
CA VAL A 237 15.35 -1.07 5.37
C VAL A 237 15.33 -0.04 6.49
N ARG A 238 16.38 0.01 7.34
CA ARG A 238 16.49 1.01 8.42
C ARG A 238 16.66 2.42 7.87
N SER A 239 17.54 2.61 6.90
CA SER A 239 17.76 3.90 6.25
C SER A 239 16.46 4.48 5.69
N LEU A 240 15.70 3.70 4.93
CA LEU A 240 14.39 4.14 4.39
C LEU A 240 13.36 4.42 5.48
N ARG A 241 13.35 3.64 6.55
CA ARG A 241 12.45 3.90 7.69
C ARG A 241 12.76 5.24 8.34
N ASP A 242 14.03 5.53 8.55
CA ASP A 242 14.46 6.76 9.22
C ASP A 242 14.19 7.98 8.35
N LEU A 243 14.36 7.88 7.03
CA LEU A 243 13.92 8.90 6.07
C LEU A 243 12.41 9.13 6.13
N SER A 244 11.60 8.07 6.20
CA SER A 244 10.13 8.18 6.29
C SER A 244 9.67 8.93 7.54
N LEU A 245 10.37 8.74 8.67
CA LEU A 245 10.04 9.39 9.95
C LEU A 245 10.22 10.91 9.90
N ILE A 246 11.06 11.41 9.01
CA ILE A 246 11.35 12.86 8.89
C ILE A 246 10.27 13.56 8.04
N HIS A 247 9.58 12.84 7.16
CA HIS A 247 8.73 13.42 6.11
C HIS A 247 7.23 13.06 6.22
N ILE A 248 6.81 12.26 7.19
CA ILE A 248 5.43 11.95 7.54
C ILE A 248 5.11 12.64 8.86
#